data_4d1749bfca2a2e92f900771410e0f132
#
_entry.id   4d1749bfca2a2e92f900771410e0f132
#
_cell.length_a   1.000
_cell.length_b   1.000
_cell.length_c   1.000
_cell.angle_alpha   90.00
_cell.angle_beta   90.00
_cell.angle_gamma   90.00
#
_symmetry.space_group_name_H-M   'P 1'
#
loop_
_entity.id
_entity.type
_entity.pdbx_description
1 polymer ?
#
loop_
_entity_poly.entity_id
_entity_poly.type
_entity_poly.pdbx_seq_one_letter_code
_entity_poly.pdbx_strand_id
1 'polypeptide(L)'
;MNRLKQCILAGLVSCFLAVPCLSLADDVTLAKGDGQGALALQTHGESELLQAVRAKDYEKALQIVNGQIAEHPDDADAYDRRSTIYSLLGRNDEALADCNNAIYLEPGTAFHYFNRGAIYEQRKEYPLAVNDYTKALALSQKGDPLQGLMYFNRARAYTAIESYDKALDDVKQGEKLAPAFPQNYILESLIYDKKGDKKMADLSRCIGVMYEFMHRSDYFLAGSVAEEAGLYDQALALLNEAVKRHPDDSRVYSERGLVYAQTGQDELAIADLTKALALKETAMDYNNRGECYRHLKRFDLAKKDYDQSVRLTTDDSDKLAVYDSLGQLAMDQGDYPRAVQYLTQALAVKPYEDGYKLRSQVWRKLGDTKKADQDEAAAQEMEQRQLLGS
;
A
#
# COMPACT_ATOMS: atom_id res chain seq x y z
N MET A 1 4.72 3.41 -15.04
CA MET A 1 3.47 4.00 -14.52
C MET A 1 2.17 3.25 -14.84
N ASN A 2 2.12 2.29 -15.76
CA ASN A 2 0.84 1.70 -16.23
C ASN A 2 0.49 0.28 -15.73
N ARG A 3 1.40 -0.55 -15.23
CA ARG A 3 1.06 -1.91 -14.80
C ARG A 3 0.49 -1.97 -13.37
N LEU A 4 1.05 -1.23 -12.42
CA LEU A 4 0.52 -1.22 -11.05
C LEU A 4 -0.80 -0.45 -10.98
N LYS A 5 -0.96 0.67 -11.72
CA LYS A 5 -2.26 1.35 -11.84
C LYS A 5 -3.36 0.43 -12.38
N GLN A 6 -3.05 -0.47 -13.31
CA GLN A 6 -4.01 -1.46 -13.81
C GLN A 6 -4.26 -2.59 -12.81
N CYS A 7 -3.27 -3.05 -12.05
CA CYS A 7 -3.45 -4.06 -11.00
C CYS A 7 -4.18 -3.49 -9.77
N ILE A 8 -3.89 -2.24 -9.37
CA ILE A 8 -4.55 -1.56 -8.26
C ILE A 8 -6.01 -1.21 -8.61
N LEU A 9 -6.29 -0.83 -9.86
CA LEU A 9 -7.65 -0.50 -10.31
C LEU A 9 -8.53 -1.73 -10.65
N ALA A 10 -7.95 -2.84 -11.09
CA ALA A 10 -8.73 -3.97 -11.58
C ALA A 10 -8.91 -5.14 -10.61
N GLY A 11 -8.05 -5.31 -9.60
CA GLY A 11 -8.01 -6.55 -8.79
C GLY A 11 -8.24 -6.40 -7.30
N LEU A 12 -7.98 -5.26 -6.69
CA LEU A 12 -7.95 -5.11 -5.24
C LEU A 12 -9.14 -4.34 -4.64
N VAL A 13 -9.83 -3.51 -5.42
CA VAL A 13 -10.98 -2.72 -4.92
C VAL A 13 -12.19 -3.60 -4.59
N SER A 14 -12.38 -4.73 -5.25
CA SER A 14 -13.54 -5.61 -5.01
C SER A 14 -13.38 -6.58 -3.83
N CYS A 15 -12.15 -6.86 -3.35
CA CYS A 15 -11.93 -7.74 -2.19
C CYS A 15 -11.89 -6.99 -0.84
N PHE A 16 -11.59 -5.69 -0.83
CA PHE A 16 -11.32 -4.95 0.42
C PHE A 16 -12.55 -4.31 1.08
N LEU A 17 -13.66 -4.14 0.35
CA LEU A 17 -14.90 -3.59 0.92
C LEU A 17 -15.76 -4.62 1.65
N ALA A 18 -15.40 -5.91 1.61
CA ALA A 18 -16.21 -7.01 2.14
C ALA A 18 -15.59 -7.75 3.33
N VAL A 19 -14.47 -7.30 3.92
CA VAL A 19 -13.96 -7.90 5.16
C VAL A 19 -14.69 -7.21 6.33
N PRO A 20 -15.61 -7.88 7.01
CA PRO A 20 -16.18 -7.32 8.22
C PRO A 20 -15.06 -7.17 9.25
N CYS A 21 -14.96 -6.01 9.88
CA CYS A 21 -14.05 -5.72 10.99
C CYS A 21 -14.20 -6.67 12.19
N LEU A 22 -15.15 -7.57 12.13
CA LEU A 22 -15.45 -8.58 13.14
C LEU A 22 -14.33 -9.63 13.32
N SER A 23 -13.56 -9.98 12.28
CA SER A 23 -12.66 -11.13 12.37
C SER A 23 -11.49 -10.98 13.35
N LEU A 24 -11.00 -9.76 13.59
CA LEU A 24 -9.94 -9.50 14.58
C LEU A 24 -10.50 -9.20 15.98
N ALA A 25 -11.66 -8.54 16.06
CA ALA A 25 -12.37 -8.32 17.32
C ALA A 25 -12.94 -9.64 17.86
N ASP A 26 -13.40 -10.53 16.98
CA ASP A 26 -13.96 -11.83 17.31
C ASP A 26 -12.93 -12.75 17.97
N ASP A 27 -11.71 -12.83 17.44
CA ASP A 27 -10.64 -13.63 18.03
C ASP A 27 -10.22 -13.08 19.41
N VAL A 28 -10.27 -11.77 19.62
CA VAL A 28 -9.91 -11.13 20.89
C VAL A 28 -11.05 -11.23 21.91
N THR A 29 -12.30 -11.10 21.48
CA THR A 29 -13.48 -11.18 22.38
C THR A 29 -13.66 -12.56 22.97
N LEU A 30 -13.42 -13.60 22.15
CA LEU A 30 -13.55 -14.99 22.56
C LEU A 30 -12.37 -15.47 23.41
N ALA A 31 -11.22 -14.79 23.36
CA ALA A 31 -10.01 -15.15 24.07
C ALA A 31 -9.89 -14.56 25.50
N LYS A 32 -10.74 -13.61 25.90
CA LYS A 32 -10.68 -12.93 27.20
C LYS A 32 -11.38 -13.69 28.35
N GLY A 33 -11.36 -14.99 28.35
CA GLY A 33 -12.06 -15.76 29.37
C GLY A 33 -11.46 -15.87 30.76
N ASP A 34 -10.20 -15.50 31.06
CA ASP A 34 -9.56 -15.86 32.34
C ASP A 34 -8.53 -14.85 32.89
N GLY A 35 -8.61 -13.58 32.59
CA GLY A 35 -7.75 -12.58 33.28
C GLY A 35 -6.21 -12.72 33.14
N GLN A 36 -5.73 -13.73 32.46
CA GLN A 36 -4.33 -13.97 32.16
C GLN A 36 -4.14 -14.09 30.65
N GLY A 37 -3.89 -12.95 30.07
CA GLY A 37 -3.57 -12.61 28.70
C GLY A 37 -3.35 -13.69 27.65
N ALA A 38 -3.47 -13.30 26.40
CA ALA A 38 -3.25 -14.00 25.13
C ALA A 38 -2.02 -14.95 25.04
N LEU A 39 -1.22 -15.10 26.07
CA LEU A 39 -0.08 -16.02 26.16
C LEU A 39 -0.45 -17.43 26.65
N ALA A 40 -1.64 -17.62 27.22
CA ALA A 40 -2.10 -18.91 27.75
C ALA A 40 -2.76 -19.84 26.71
N LEU A 41 -3.02 -19.35 25.50
CA LEU A 41 -3.65 -20.11 24.41
C LEU A 41 -2.73 -21.15 23.74
N GLN A 42 -1.45 -21.19 24.09
CA GLN A 42 -0.50 -22.17 23.49
C GLN A 42 -0.43 -23.52 24.21
N THR A 43 -1.10 -23.71 25.35
CA THR A 43 -0.90 -24.91 26.17
C THR A 43 -2.15 -25.73 26.51
N HIS A 44 -3.36 -25.26 26.25
CA HIS A 44 -4.58 -26.06 26.45
C HIS A 44 -5.48 -25.93 25.22
N GLY A 45 -6.05 -27.02 24.76
CA GLY A 45 -6.87 -27.11 23.54
C GLY A 45 -7.89 -25.99 23.42
N GLU A 46 -8.14 -25.56 22.19
CA GLU A 46 -9.09 -24.52 21.83
C GLU A 46 -10.41 -24.70 22.58
N SER A 47 -10.94 -23.63 23.22
CA SER A 47 -12.18 -23.74 24.00
C SER A 47 -13.33 -24.19 23.09
N GLU A 48 -14.26 -25.00 23.60
CA GLU A 48 -15.40 -25.50 22.82
C GLU A 48 -16.23 -24.36 22.19
N LEU A 49 -16.29 -23.23 22.88
CA LEU A 49 -16.93 -22.01 22.37
C LEU A 49 -16.23 -21.49 21.12
N LEU A 50 -14.90 -21.37 21.16
CA LEU A 50 -14.10 -20.85 20.03
C LEU A 50 -14.20 -21.78 18.81
N GLN A 51 -14.18 -23.11 19.05
CA GLN A 51 -14.40 -24.10 17.99
C GLN A 51 -15.79 -23.96 17.34
N ALA A 52 -16.85 -23.79 18.15
CA ALA A 52 -18.20 -23.60 17.65
C ALA A 52 -18.32 -22.32 16.79
N VAL A 53 -17.72 -21.21 17.25
CA VAL A 53 -17.75 -19.94 16.49
C VAL A 53 -16.97 -20.05 15.18
N ARG A 54 -15.76 -20.64 15.18
CA ARG A 54 -14.98 -20.88 13.95
C ARG A 54 -15.68 -21.82 12.97
N ALA A 55 -16.40 -22.80 13.48
CA ALA A 55 -17.26 -23.69 12.68
C ALA A 55 -18.54 -23.00 12.20
N LYS A 56 -18.80 -21.74 12.63
CA LYS A 56 -20.05 -21.00 12.40
C LYS A 56 -21.29 -21.71 12.95
N ASP A 57 -21.10 -22.58 13.94
CA ASP A 57 -22.18 -23.22 14.69
C ASP A 57 -22.61 -22.28 15.84
N TYR A 58 -23.29 -21.21 15.46
CA TYR A 58 -23.69 -20.16 16.40
C TYR A 58 -24.74 -20.63 17.40
N GLU A 59 -25.57 -21.61 17.04
CA GLU A 59 -26.55 -22.20 17.98
C GLU A 59 -25.82 -22.94 19.11
N LYS A 60 -24.81 -23.75 18.79
CA LYS A 60 -23.98 -24.40 19.79
C LYS A 60 -23.22 -23.37 20.64
N ALA A 61 -22.67 -22.34 20.00
CA ALA A 61 -22.01 -21.25 20.71
C ALA A 61 -22.95 -20.54 21.69
N LEU A 62 -24.18 -20.23 21.30
CA LEU A 62 -25.21 -19.67 22.19
C LEU A 62 -25.59 -20.60 23.35
N GLN A 63 -25.71 -21.91 23.12
CA GLN A 63 -25.97 -22.88 24.19
C GLN A 63 -24.84 -22.85 25.25
N ILE A 64 -23.59 -22.84 24.82
CA ILE A 64 -22.45 -22.80 25.73
C ILE A 64 -22.48 -21.52 26.58
N VAL A 65 -22.63 -20.35 25.94
CA VAL A 65 -22.60 -19.05 26.65
C VAL A 65 -23.85 -18.89 27.53
N ASN A 66 -25.02 -19.36 27.12
CA ASN A 66 -26.21 -19.35 27.96
C ASN A 66 -26.03 -20.19 29.23
N GLY A 67 -25.31 -21.32 29.13
CA GLY A 67 -24.92 -22.12 30.29
C GLY A 67 -24.03 -21.33 31.24
N GLN A 68 -22.99 -20.64 30.69
CA GLN A 68 -22.08 -19.79 31.49
C GLN A 68 -22.85 -18.68 32.23
N ILE A 69 -23.78 -17.98 31.56
CA ILE A 69 -24.60 -16.93 32.18
C ILE A 69 -25.53 -17.49 33.24
N ALA A 70 -26.08 -18.71 33.02
CA ALA A 70 -26.95 -19.34 34.00
C ALA A 70 -26.22 -19.74 35.29
N GLU A 71 -24.96 -20.16 35.16
CA GLU A 71 -24.08 -20.49 36.30
C GLU A 71 -23.53 -19.22 36.97
N HIS A 72 -23.18 -18.20 36.18
CA HIS A 72 -22.58 -16.93 36.63
C HIS A 72 -23.30 -15.74 36.01
N PRO A 73 -24.47 -15.32 36.55
CA PRO A 73 -25.26 -14.22 35.97
C PRO A 73 -24.64 -12.85 36.16
N ASP A 74 -23.54 -12.73 36.90
CA ASP A 74 -22.73 -11.55 37.14
C ASP A 74 -21.43 -11.51 36.30
N ASP A 75 -21.20 -12.49 35.40
CA ASP A 75 -20.08 -12.51 34.46
C ASP A 75 -20.34 -11.57 33.26
N ALA A 76 -19.81 -10.33 33.34
CA ALA A 76 -19.91 -9.32 32.28
C ALA A 76 -19.30 -9.81 30.96
N ASP A 77 -18.20 -10.55 31.00
CA ASP A 77 -17.55 -11.10 29.80
C ASP A 77 -18.42 -12.14 29.09
N ALA A 78 -19.24 -12.90 29.82
CA ALA A 78 -20.18 -13.85 29.21
C ALA A 78 -21.28 -13.13 28.41
N TYR A 79 -21.78 -12.01 28.91
CA TYR A 79 -22.72 -11.18 28.13
C TYR A 79 -22.06 -10.58 26.89
N ASP A 80 -20.80 -10.11 26.94
CA ASP A 80 -20.08 -9.65 25.75
C ASP A 80 -19.90 -10.76 24.72
N ARG A 81 -19.51 -11.96 25.16
CA ARG A 81 -19.41 -13.14 24.26
C ARG A 81 -20.74 -13.42 23.58
N ARG A 82 -21.86 -13.38 24.32
CA ARG A 82 -23.19 -13.62 23.73
C ARG A 82 -23.62 -12.49 22.80
N SER A 83 -23.32 -11.23 23.15
CA SER A 83 -23.57 -10.09 22.28
C SER A 83 -22.86 -10.20 20.94
N THR A 84 -21.60 -10.67 20.93
CA THR A 84 -20.82 -10.91 19.71
C THR A 84 -21.50 -11.99 18.85
N ILE A 85 -21.96 -13.10 19.44
CA ILE A 85 -22.64 -14.16 18.70
C ILE A 85 -23.98 -13.66 18.12
N TYR A 86 -24.76 -12.88 18.90
CA TYR A 86 -25.99 -12.27 18.41
C TYR A 86 -25.73 -11.30 17.26
N SER A 87 -24.65 -10.51 17.33
CA SER A 87 -24.22 -9.62 16.24
C SER A 87 -23.86 -10.38 14.97
N LEU A 88 -23.14 -11.51 15.08
CA LEU A 88 -22.82 -12.40 13.94
C LEU A 88 -24.08 -13.03 13.31
N LEU A 89 -25.13 -13.22 14.10
CA LEU A 89 -26.46 -13.67 13.63
C LEU A 89 -27.32 -12.52 13.09
N GLY A 90 -26.86 -11.27 13.13
CA GLY A 90 -27.66 -10.10 12.76
C GLY A 90 -28.75 -9.71 13.78
N ARG A 91 -28.72 -10.32 14.96
CA ARG A 91 -29.70 -10.12 16.06
C ARG A 91 -29.24 -8.94 16.92
N ASN A 92 -29.18 -7.74 16.32
CA ASN A 92 -28.57 -6.56 16.91
C ASN A 92 -29.28 -6.03 18.16
N ASP A 93 -30.61 -6.24 18.31
CA ASP A 93 -31.31 -5.77 19.50
C ASP A 93 -30.93 -6.61 20.74
N GLU A 94 -30.82 -7.93 20.58
CA GLU A 94 -30.37 -8.83 21.66
C GLU A 94 -28.88 -8.57 21.97
N ALA A 95 -28.07 -8.31 20.95
CA ALA A 95 -26.67 -7.94 21.15
C ALA A 95 -26.53 -6.65 21.97
N LEU A 96 -27.32 -5.61 21.66
CA LEU A 96 -27.33 -4.37 22.46
C LEU A 96 -27.81 -4.57 23.91
N ALA A 97 -28.80 -5.45 24.11
CA ALA A 97 -29.28 -5.77 25.46
C ALA A 97 -28.16 -6.40 26.30
N ASP A 98 -27.39 -7.32 25.70
CA ASP A 98 -26.27 -7.96 26.39
C ASP A 98 -25.10 -7.00 26.65
N CYS A 99 -24.73 -6.15 25.69
CA CYS A 99 -23.75 -5.10 25.94
C CYS A 99 -24.17 -4.15 27.08
N ASN A 100 -25.46 -3.82 27.16
CA ASN A 100 -25.95 -3.00 28.26
C ASN A 100 -25.85 -3.71 29.61
N ASN A 101 -26.09 -5.03 29.66
CA ASN A 101 -25.87 -5.84 30.86
C ASN A 101 -24.38 -5.87 31.27
N ALA A 102 -23.49 -6.08 30.31
CA ALA A 102 -22.04 -6.05 30.58
C ALA A 102 -21.60 -4.70 31.13
N ILE A 103 -22.03 -3.58 30.53
CA ILE A 103 -21.75 -2.23 31.01
C ILE A 103 -22.37 -1.96 32.39
N TYR A 104 -23.56 -2.50 32.66
CA TYR A 104 -24.20 -2.36 33.98
C TYR A 104 -23.41 -3.08 35.08
N LEU A 105 -22.90 -4.26 34.76
CA LEU A 105 -22.08 -5.05 35.69
C LEU A 105 -20.69 -4.43 35.89
N GLU A 106 -20.05 -3.99 34.80
CA GLU A 106 -18.68 -3.46 34.83
C GLU A 106 -18.55 -2.13 34.04
N PRO A 107 -19.02 -1.01 34.59
CA PRO A 107 -19.05 0.27 33.85
C PRO A 107 -17.66 0.90 33.61
N GLY A 108 -16.62 0.33 34.21
CA GLY A 108 -15.22 0.77 34.05
C GLY A 108 -14.46 0.07 32.93
N THR A 109 -15.02 -0.93 32.28
CA THR A 109 -14.37 -1.76 31.29
C THR A 109 -14.50 -1.16 29.89
N ALA A 110 -13.38 -0.76 29.29
CA ALA A 110 -13.32 -0.13 27.96
C ALA A 110 -13.94 -1.02 26.86
N PHE A 111 -13.74 -2.32 26.99
CA PHE A 111 -14.12 -3.31 25.99
C PHE A 111 -15.66 -3.41 25.79
N HIS A 112 -16.44 -3.26 26.86
CA HIS A 112 -17.91 -3.31 26.77
C HIS A 112 -18.47 -2.16 25.91
N TYR A 113 -17.93 -0.95 26.08
CA TYR A 113 -18.29 0.20 25.24
C TYR A 113 -17.81 0.03 23.80
N PHE A 114 -16.62 -0.55 23.60
CA PHE A 114 -16.12 -0.84 22.27
C PHE A 114 -17.05 -1.81 21.52
N ASN A 115 -17.50 -2.89 22.16
CA ASN A 115 -18.44 -3.85 21.58
C ASN A 115 -19.77 -3.20 21.24
N ARG A 116 -20.35 -2.42 22.18
CA ARG A 116 -21.60 -1.73 21.90
C ARG A 116 -21.49 -0.71 20.76
N GLY A 117 -20.38 0.01 20.69
CA GLY A 117 -20.05 0.91 19.58
C GLY A 117 -20.03 0.20 18.24
N ALA A 118 -19.45 -1.02 18.17
CA ALA A 118 -19.44 -1.83 16.96
C ALA A 118 -20.85 -2.25 16.51
N ILE A 119 -21.75 -2.57 17.44
CA ILE A 119 -23.15 -2.89 17.11
C ILE A 119 -23.90 -1.65 16.63
N TYR A 120 -23.70 -0.48 17.25
CA TYR A 120 -24.26 0.77 16.73
C TYR A 120 -23.76 1.10 15.33
N GLU A 121 -22.50 0.82 15.02
CA GLU A 121 -21.94 1.00 13.67
C GLU A 121 -22.62 0.09 12.66
N GLN A 122 -22.85 -1.20 12.98
CA GLN A 122 -23.61 -2.14 12.13
C GLN A 122 -25.04 -1.65 11.87
N ARG A 123 -25.67 -1.03 12.85
CA ARG A 123 -27.01 -0.41 12.74
C ARG A 123 -26.98 0.94 12.02
N LYS A 124 -25.79 1.42 11.61
CA LYS A 124 -25.57 2.76 11.02
C LYS A 124 -25.93 3.92 11.97
N GLU A 125 -25.97 3.66 13.26
CA GLU A 125 -26.18 4.65 14.32
C GLU A 125 -24.84 5.29 14.72
N TYR A 126 -24.13 5.85 13.72
CA TYR A 126 -22.75 6.31 13.84
C TYR A 126 -22.48 7.32 14.96
N PRO A 127 -23.38 8.29 15.28
CA PRO A 127 -23.18 9.18 16.42
C PRO A 127 -23.09 8.45 17.75
N LEU A 128 -23.88 7.37 17.95
CA LEU A 128 -23.83 6.54 19.14
C LEU A 128 -22.56 5.71 19.19
N ALA A 129 -22.14 5.16 18.04
CA ALA A 129 -20.87 4.45 17.91
C ALA A 129 -19.68 5.36 18.28
N VAL A 130 -19.64 6.60 17.79
CA VAL A 130 -18.59 7.60 18.15
C VAL A 130 -18.56 7.84 19.65
N ASN A 131 -19.71 7.98 20.32
CA ASN A 131 -19.78 8.19 21.75
C ASN A 131 -19.20 7.01 22.52
N ASP A 132 -19.57 5.80 22.15
CA ASP A 132 -19.11 4.59 22.81
C ASP A 132 -17.62 4.32 22.57
N TYR A 133 -17.11 4.49 21.33
CA TYR A 133 -15.68 4.40 21.07
C TYR A 133 -14.88 5.48 21.82
N THR A 134 -15.43 6.68 21.97
CA THR A 134 -14.80 7.76 22.76
C THR A 134 -14.74 7.36 24.24
N LYS A 135 -15.79 6.74 24.77
CA LYS A 135 -15.81 6.23 26.14
C LYS A 135 -14.83 5.08 26.33
N ALA A 136 -14.77 4.15 25.37
CA ALA A 136 -13.81 3.06 25.37
C ALA A 136 -12.36 3.56 25.41
N LEU A 137 -12.01 4.52 24.54
CA LEU A 137 -10.68 5.14 24.51
C LEU A 137 -10.34 5.86 25.81
N ALA A 138 -11.31 6.52 26.45
CA ALA A 138 -11.11 7.21 27.73
C ALA A 138 -10.89 6.24 28.90
N LEU A 139 -11.44 5.03 28.84
CA LEU A 139 -11.29 3.99 29.85
C LEU A 139 -10.09 3.07 29.60
N SER A 140 -9.61 2.98 28.35
CA SER A 140 -8.49 2.10 27.99
C SER A 140 -7.19 2.60 28.63
N GLN A 141 -6.36 1.65 29.06
CA GLN A 141 -5.05 1.95 29.67
C GLN A 141 -4.01 2.22 28.57
N LYS A 142 -2.98 2.99 28.91
CA LYS A 142 -1.87 3.22 27.98
C LYS A 142 -1.18 1.91 27.65
N GLY A 143 -1.09 1.60 26.34
CA GLY A 143 -0.49 0.36 25.86
C GLY A 143 -1.49 -0.79 25.72
N ASP A 144 -2.79 -0.54 25.89
CA ASP A 144 -3.82 -1.51 25.54
C ASP A 144 -3.71 -1.84 24.02
N PRO A 145 -3.53 -3.12 23.67
CA PRO A 145 -3.39 -3.53 22.26
C PRO A 145 -4.62 -3.20 21.40
N LEU A 146 -5.79 -2.99 22.02
CA LEU A 146 -7.02 -2.64 21.31
C LEU A 146 -7.15 -1.14 21.00
N GLN A 147 -6.31 -0.26 21.59
CA GLN A 147 -6.40 1.18 21.33
C GLN A 147 -6.34 1.52 19.84
N GLY A 148 -5.43 0.88 19.10
CA GLY A 148 -5.32 1.08 17.64
C GLY A 148 -6.63 0.76 16.92
N LEU A 149 -7.27 -0.34 17.28
CA LEU A 149 -8.56 -0.75 16.72
C LEU A 149 -9.71 0.18 17.15
N MET A 150 -9.71 0.66 18.39
CA MET A 150 -10.69 1.65 18.87
C MET A 150 -10.60 2.95 18.07
N TYR A 151 -9.38 3.45 17.82
CA TYR A 151 -9.18 4.63 16.97
C TYR A 151 -9.65 4.37 15.53
N PHE A 152 -9.29 3.24 14.96
CA PHE A 152 -9.69 2.86 13.59
C PHE A 152 -11.22 2.81 13.44
N ASN A 153 -11.94 2.15 14.35
CA ASN A 153 -13.39 2.07 14.29
C ASN A 153 -14.06 3.44 14.51
N ARG A 154 -13.52 4.27 15.43
CA ARG A 154 -14.03 5.62 15.60
C ARG A 154 -13.79 6.49 14.36
N ALA A 155 -12.64 6.35 13.69
CA ALA A 155 -12.35 7.02 12.43
C ALA A 155 -13.34 6.62 11.33
N ARG A 156 -13.70 5.34 11.24
CA ARG A 156 -14.75 4.85 10.31
C ARG A 156 -16.09 5.51 10.60
N ALA A 157 -16.50 5.53 11.87
CA ALA A 157 -17.75 6.17 12.28
C ALA A 157 -17.73 7.69 12.02
N TYR A 158 -16.60 8.40 12.26
CA TYR A 158 -16.43 9.79 11.87
C TYR A 158 -16.49 10.00 10.36
N THR A 159 -15.92 9.10 9.58
CA THR A 159 -15.98 9.15 8.10
C THR A 159 -17.41 9.05 7.61
N ALA A 160 -18.21 8.16 8.22
CA ALA A 160 -19.61 7.94 7.86
C ALA A 160 -20.51 9.15 8.15
N ILE A 161 -20.15 9.97 9.15
CA ILE A 161 -20.84 11.25 9.47
C ILE A 161 -20.11 12.48 8.91
N GLU A 162 -19.23 12.27 7.92
CA GLU A 162 -18.49 13.29 7.20
C GLU A 162 -17.58 14.20 8.05
N SER A 163 -17.25 13.75 9.26
CA SER A 163 -16.31 14.43 10.15
C SER A 163 -14.85 14.08 9.82
N TYR A 164 -14.44 14.38 8.58
CA TYR A 164 -13.19 13.91 7.98
C TYR A 164 -11.92 14.30 8.75
N ASP A 165 -11.86 15.51 9.31
CA ASP A 165 -10.68 15.96 10.05
C ASP A 165 -10.49 15.15 11.33
N LYS A 166 -11.57 14.87 12.07
CA LYS A 166 -11.53 14.00 13.25
C LYS A 166 -11.19 12.55 12.88
N ALA A 167 -11.70 12.09 11.73
CA ALA A 167 -11.36 10.76 11.21
C ALA A 167 -9.87 10.65 10.91
N LEU A 168 -9.25 11.64 10.24
CA LEU A 168 -7.82 11.68 9.96
C LEU A 168 -6.97 11.75 11.24
N ASP A 169 -7.41 12.50 12.25
CA ASP A 169 -6.71 12.53 13.53
C ASP A 169 -6.69 11.16 14.21
N ASP A 170 -7.81 10.44 14.17
CA ASP A 170 -7.93 9.09 14.71
C ASP A 170 -7.10 8.08 13.91
N VAL A 171 -7.12 8.14 12.57
CA VAL A 171 -6.26 7.28 11.72
C VAL A 171 -4.80 7.48 12.09
N LYS A 172 -4.32 8.72 12.24
CA LYS A 172 -2.94 9.00 12.64
C LYS A 172 -2.58 8.44 14.02
N GLN A 173 -3.53 8.40 14.98
CA GLN A 173 -3.29 7.73 16.25
C GLN A 173 -3.22 6.21 16.08
N GLY A 174 -4.11 5.64 15.25
CA GLY A 174 -4.08 4.22 14.87
C GLY A 174 -2.77 3.81 14.25
N GLU A 175 -2.23 4.60 13.31
CA GLU A 175 -0.95 4.37 12.65
C GLU A 175 0.24 4.39 13.63
N LYS A 176 0.24 5.30 14.60
CA LYS A 176 1.29 5.34 15.64
C LYS A 176 1.29 4.10 16.52
N LEU A 177 0.12 3.54 16.79
CA LEU A 177 -0.05 2.36 17.65
C LEU A 177 0.14 1.06 16.88
N ALA A 178 -0.26 1.03 15.62
CA ALA A 178 -0.21 -0.12 14.73
C ALA A 178 0.23 0.30 13.33
N PRO A 179 1.50 0.67 13.11
CA PRO A 179 1.97 1.18 11.81
C PRO A 179 1.91 0.14 10.69
N ALA A 180 1.93 -1.16 11.03
CA ALA A 180 1.82 -2.25 10.06
C ALA A 180 0.36 -2.72 9.84
N PHE A 181 -0.65 -1.92 10.19
CA PHE A 181 -2.05 -2.25 9.96
C PHE A 181 -2.55 -1.57 8.66
N PRO A 182 -2.61 -2.29 7.52
CA PRO A 182 -2.88 -1.70 6.21
C PRO A 182 -4.22 -0.96 6.12
N GLN A 183 -5.20 -1.40 6.93
CA GLN A 183 -6.55 -0.83 6.92
C GLN A 183 -6.59 0.64 7.34
N ASN A 184 -5.65 1.11 8.17
CA ASN A 184 -5.53 2.53 8.51
C ASN A 184 -5.27 3.36 7.24
N TYR A 185 -4.33 2.95 6.40
CA TYR A 185 -3.95 3.66 5.18
C TYR A 185 -5.04 3.57 4.10
N ILE A 186 -5.78 2.45 4.05
CA ILE A 186 -6.95 2.30 3.15
C ILE A 186 -8.05 3.27 3.58
N LEU A 187 -8.33 3.38 4.88
CA LEU A 187 -9.30 4.34 5.41
C LEU A 187 -8.85 5.78 5.17
N GLU A 188 -7.57 6.08 5.39
CA GLU A 188 -6.98 7.39 5.10
C GLU A 188 -7.16 7.78 3.64
N SER A 189 -6.85 6.86 2.72
CA SER A 189 -7.07 7.05 1.28
C SER A 189 -8.53 7.38 0.96
N LEU A 190 -9.48 6.64 1.54
CA LEU A 190 -10.92 6.90 1.36
C LEU A 190 -11.32 8.29 1.85
N ILE A 191 -10.79 8.71 3.00
CA ILE A 191 -11.08 10.04 3.57
C ILE A 191 -10.52 11.14 2.66
N TYR A 192 -9.29 11.01 2.16
CA TYR A 192 -8.71 11.99 1.23
C TYR A 192 -9.45 12.03 -0.11
N ASP A 193 -9.91 10.88 -0.65
CA ASP A 193 -10.77 10.85 -1.84
C ASP A 193 -12.08 11.65 -1.60
N LYS A 194 -12.71 11.48 -0.43
CA LYS A 194 -13.91 12.24 -0.05
C LYS A 194 -13.65 13.73 0.12
N LYS A 195 -12.45 14.12 0.57
CA LYS A 195 -12.00 15.53 0.67
C LYS A 195 -11.55 16.10 -0.69
N GLY A 196 -11.43 15.28 -1.74
CA GLY A 196 -10.96 15.70 -3.07
C GLY A 196 -9.44 15.80 -3.20
N ASP A 197 -8.66 15.38 -2.20
CA ASP A 197 -7.20 15.36 -2.26
C ASP A 197 -6.71 14.03 -2.86
N LYS A 198 -6.74 13.95 -4.18
CA LYS A 198 -6.33 12.75 -4.92
C LYS A 198 -4.87 12.36 -4.66
N LYS A 199 -3.97 13.35 -4.50
CA LYS A 199 -2.54 13.07 -4.28
C LYS A 199 -2.32 12.33 -2.97
N MET A 200 -2.92 12.81 -1.88
CA MET A 200 -2.83 12.15 -0.58
C MET A 200 -3.56 10.82 -0.58
N ALA A 201 -4.71 10.71 -1.25
CA ALA A 201 -5.43 9.45 -1.39
C ALA A 201 -4.59 8.38 -2.09
N ASP A 202 -3.91 8.72 -3.19
CA ASP A 202 -3.05 7.79 -3.92
C ASP A 202 -1.85 7.36 -3.08
N LEU A 203 -1.20 8.29 -2.37
CA LEU A 203 -0.08 7.99 -1.49
C LEU A 203 -0.49 7.02 -0.36
N SER A 204 -1.56 7.33 0.37
CA SER A 204 -2.05 6.46 1.45
C SER A 204 -2.43 5.07 0.94
N ARG A 205 -3.02 4.98 -0.27
CA ARG A 205 -3.34 3.70 -0.92
C ARG A 205 -2.08 2.88 -1.22
N CYS A 206 -1.03 3.51 -1.74
CA CYS A 206 0.24 2.85 -2.00
C CYS A 206 0.88 2.30 -0.71
N ILE A 207 0.87 3.09 0.37
CA ILE A 207 1.38 2.66 1.67
C ILE A 207 0.58 1.45 2.21
N GLY A 208 -0.74 1.48 2.11
CA GLY A 208 -1.60 0.35 2.52
C GLY A 208 -1.26 -0.95 1.75
N VAL A 209 -1.10 -0.85 0.43
CA VAL A 209 -0.73 -1.99 -0.43
C VAL A 209 0.67 -2.51 -0.08
N MET A 210 1.63 -1.62 0.18
CA MET A 210 2.97 -1.98 0.63
C MET A 210 2.94 -2.85 1.90
N TYR A 211 2.19 -2.42 2.93
CA TYR A 211 2.05 -3.19 4.17
C TYR A 211 1.33 -4.52 3.96
N GLU A 212 0.35 -4.60 3.04
CA GLU A 212 -0.31 -5.85 2.69
C GLU A 212 0.67 -6.87 2.10
N PHE A 213 1.56 -6.45 1.19
CA PHE A 213 2.61 -7.33 0.65
C PHE A 213 3.62 -7.74 1.73
N MET A 214 3.97 -6.84 2.65
CA MET A 214 4.83 -7.18 3.80
C MET A 214 4.20 -8.27 4.67
N HIS A 215 2.90 -8.22 4.93
CA HIS A 215 2.19 -9.28 5.67
C HIS A 215 2.27 -10.65 4.98
N ARG A 216 2.26 -10.68 3.65
CA ARG A 216 2.47 -11.90 2.85
C ARG A 216 3.93 -12.30 2.74
N SER A 217 4.84 -11.60 3.39
CA SER A 217 6.30 -11.78 3.26
C SER A 217 6.83 -11.59 1.83
N ASP A 218 6.13 -10.84 1.01
CA ASP A 218 6.53 -10.48 -0.35
C ASP A 218 7.21 -9.09 -0.36
N TYR A 219 8.43 -9.08 0.14
CA TYR A 219 9.20 -7.85 0.29
C TYR A 219 9.62 -7.23 -1.05
N PHE A 220 9.66 -8.02 -2.11
CA PHE A 220 9.93 -7.51 -3.46
C PHE A 220 8.79 -6.60 -3.93
N LEU A 221 7.55 -7.12 -3.94
CA LEU A 221 6.39 -6.31 -4.35
C LEU A 221 6.15 -5.12 -3.41
N ALA A 222 6.38 -5.30 -2.11
CA ALA A 222 6.31 -4.18 -1.16
C ALA A 222 7.34 -3.08 -1.48
N GLY A 223 8.56 -3.47 -1.86
CA GLY A 223 9.63 -2.55 -2.25
C GLY A 223 9.29 -1.77 -3.53
N SER A 224 8.80 -2.46 -4.56
CA SER A 224 8.38 -1.82 -5.82
C SER A 224 7.23 -0.83 -5.61
N VAL A 225 6.26 -1.15 -4.73
CA VAL A 225 5.18 -0.22 -4.39
C VAL A 225 5.70 1.02 -3.67
N ALA A 226 6.64 0.84 -2.73
CA ALA A 226 7.25 1.95 -2.01
C ALA A 226 8.07 2.85 -2.96
N GLU A 227 8.79 2.27 -3.91
CA GLU A 227 9.52 3.01 -4.95
C GLU A 227 8.57 3.85 -5.80
N GLU A 228 7.49 3.26 -6.34
CA GLU A 228 6.51 4.01 -7.14
C GLU A 228 5.82 5.14 -6.35
N ALA A 229 5.70 5.00 -5.03
CA ALA A 229 5.18 6.03 -4.14
C ALA A 229 6.23 7.12 -3.79
N GLY A 230 7.49 6.97 -4.23
CA GLY A 230 8.60 7.86 -3.86
C GLY A 230 9.11 7.68 -2.43
N LEU A 231 8.79 6.55 -1.79
CA LEU A 231 9.21 6.20 -0.43
C LEU A 231 10.54 5.43 -0.48
N TYR A 232 11.59 6.07 -1.00
CA TYR A 232 12.86 5.41 -1.37
C TYR A 232 13.58 4.73 -0.19
N ASP A 233 13.58 5.32 1.01
CA ASP A 233 14.19 4.70 2.19
C ASP A 233 13.48 3.40 2.59
N GLN A 234 12.16 3.41 2.55
CA GLN A 234 11.33 2.24 2.80
C GLN A 234 11.50 1.19 1.70
N ALA A 235 11.53 1.62 0.43
CA ALA A 235 11.80 0.73 -0.69
C ALA A 235 13.15 0.01 -0.53
N LEU A 236 14.23 0.74 -0.21
CA LEU A 236 15.54 0.15 0.03
C LEU A 236 15.55 -0.82 1.22
N ALA A 237 14.90 -0.48 2.32
CA ALA A 237 14.80 -1.39 3.48
C ALA A 237 14.10 -2.71 3.10
N LEU A 238 13.00 -2.65 2.36
CA LEU A 238 12.22 -3.80 1.91
C LEU A 238 12.98 -4.63 0.88
N LEU A 239 13.62 -3.99 -0.10
CA LEU A 239 14.41 -4.66 -1.13
C LEU A 239 15.69 -5.29 -0.55
N ASN A 240 16.30 -4.70 0.48
CA ASN A 240 17.38 -5.33 1.24
C ASN A 240 16.93 -6.64 1.90
N GLU A 241 15.72 -6.69 2.43
CA GLU A 241 15.15 -7.93 2.98
C GLU A 241 14.81 -8.94 1.87
N ALA A 242 14.27 -8.45 0.73
CA ALA A 242 14.00 -9.28 -0.44
C ALA A 242 15.28 -9.95 -0.97
N VAL A 243 16.39 -9.22 -1.07
CA VAL A 243 17.71 -9.77 -1.48
C VAL A 243 18.20 -10.87 -0.54
N LYS A 244 18.02 -10.70 0.78
CA LYS A 244 18.41 -11.74 1.76
C LYS A 244 17.60 -13.02 1.60
N ARG A 245 16.31 -12.91 1.29
CA ARG A 245 15.39 -14.05 1.16
C ARG A 245 15.49 -14.72 -0.20
N HIS A 246 15.78 -13.95 -1.25
CA HIS A 246 15.78 -14.38 -2.65
C HIS A 246 17.07 -13.97 -3.37
N PRO A 247 18.27 -14.43 -2.92
CA PRO A 247 19.56 -13.98 -3.45
C PRO A 247 19.82 -14.40 -4.91
N ASP A 248 19.03 -15.33 -5.45
CA ASP A 248 19.14 -15.81 -6.84
C ASP A 248 18.04 -15.24 -7.76
N ASP A 249 17.18 -14.35 -7.26
CA ASP A 249 16.18 -13.66 -8.07
C ASP A 249 16.76 -12.35 -8.64
N SER A 250 16.96 -12.30 -9.96
CA SER A 250 17.51 -11.12 -10.64
C SER A 250 16.65 -9.87 -10.42
N ARG A 251 15.33 -10.01 -10.28
CA ARG A 251 14.39 -8.89 -10.14
C ARG A 251 14.65 -8.06 -8.89
N VAL A 252 15.01 -8.71 -7.76
CA VAL A 252 15.24 -7.95 -6.51
C VAL A 252 16.47 -7.04 -6.61
N TYR A 253 17.48 -7.45 -7.38
CA TYR A 253 18.65 -6.60 -7.66
C TYR A 253 18.34 -5.51 -8.67
N SER A 254 17.56 -5.82 -9.72
CA SER A 254 17.13 -4.82 -10.72
C SER A 254 16.35 -3.69 -10.03
N GLU A 255 15.35 -4.03 -9.22
CA GLU A 255 14.54 -3.04 -8.51
C GLU A 255 15.36 -2.23 -7.51
N ARG A 256 16.21 -2.88 -6.69
CA ARG A 256 17.07 -2.15 -5.76
C ARG A 256 18.08 -1.24 -6.47
N GLY A 257 18.62 -1.72 -7.58
CA GLY A 257 19.49 -0.94 -8.45
C GLY A 257 18.79 0.29 -9.03
N LEU A 258 17.52 0.15 -9.43
CA LEU A 258 16.69 1.26 -9.91
C LEU A 258 16.47 2.31 -8.82
N VAL A 259 16.12 1.90 -7.59
CA VAL A 259 15.97 2.83 -6.47
C VAL A 259 17.29 3.55 -6.14
N TYR A 260 18.43 2.85 -6.17
CA TYR A 260 19.74 3.48 -6.01
C TYR A 260 20.02 4.52 -7.10
N ALA A 261 19.70 4.22 -8.36
CA ALA A 261 19.87 5.16 -9.48
C ALA A 261 19.00 6.42 -9.29
N GLN A 262 17.73 6.25 -8.93
CA GLN A 262 16.82 7.37 -8.69
C GLN A 262 17.25 8.27 -7.53
N THR A 263 17.92 7.70 -6.54
CA THR A 263 18.45 8.44 -5.39
C THR A 263 19.90 8.96 -5.62
N GLY A 264 20.41 8.85 -6.85
CA GLY A 264 21.75 9.34 -7.22
C GLY A 264 22.91 8.50 -6.69
N GLN A 265 22.64 7.26 -6.25
CA GLN A 265 23.64 6.33 -5.74
C GLN A 265 24.14 5.41 -6.87
N ASP A 266 24.64 6.00 -7.97
CA ASP A 266 24.95 5.32 -9.23
C ASP A 266 25.92 4.13 -9.07
N GLU A 267 26.92 4.20 -8.19
CA GLU A 267 27.87 3.09 -7.98
C GLU A 267 27.20 1.86 -7.34
N LEU A 268 26.27 2.08 -6.40
CA LEU A 268 25.49 1.00 -5.80
C LEU A 268 24.50 0.42 -6.82
N ALA A 269 23.87 1.27 -7.63
CA ALA A 269 23.02 0.85 -8.73
C ALA A 269 23.77 -0.04 -9.73
N ILE A 270 25.00 0.37 -10.15
CA ILE A 270 25.84 -0.43 -11.04
C ILE A 270 26.17 -1.79 -10.44
N ALA A 271 26.47 -1.86 -9.15
CA ALA A 271 26.78 -3.13 -8.49
C ALA A 271 25.58 -4.09 -8.53
N ASP A 272 24.39 -3.60 -8.17
CA ASP A 272 23.16 -4.38 -8.18
C ASP A 272 22.75 -4.79 -9.60
N LEU A 273 22.72 -3.86 -10.55
CA LEU A 273 22.40 -4.16 -11.96
C LEU A 273 23.40 -5.14 -12.59
N THR A 274 24.67 -5.09 -12.19
CA THR A 274 25.67 -6.10 -12.61
C THR A 274 25.32 -7.49 -12.05
N LYS A 275 24.87 -7.56 -10.80
CA LYS A 275 24.43 -8.82 -10.21
C LYS A 275 23.14 -9.32 -10.86
N ALA A 276 22.18 -8.45 -11.15
CA ALA A 276 20.97 -8.79 -11.87
C ALA A 276 21.27 -9.40 -13.26
N LEU A 277 22.13 -8.72 -14.03
CA LEU A 277 22.55 -9.17 -15.36
C LEU A 277 23.35 -10.48 -15.34
N ALA A 278 24.10 -10.75 -14.28
CA ALA A 278 24.79 -12.03 -14.10
C ALA A 278 23.82 -13.20 -13.83
N LEU A 279 22.66 -12.92 -13.24
CA LEU A 279 21.60 -13.91 -13.02
C LEU A 279 20.68 -14.05 -14.22
N LYS A 280 20.32 -12.95 -14.87
CA LYS A 280 19.47 -12.91 -16.05
C LYS A 280 19.72 -11.66 -16.87
N GLU A 281 20.13 -11.81 -18.11
CA GLU A 281 20.30 -10.68 -19.03
C GLU A 281 18.95 -10.13 -19.48
N THR A 282 18.78 -8.80 -19.34
CA THR A 282 17.59 -8.08 -19.83
C THR A 282 18.01 -6.78 -20.53
N ALA A 283 17.27 -6.36 -21.55
CA ALA A 283 17.51 -5.09 -22.24
C ALA A 283 17.41 -3.90 -21.28
N MET A 284 16.40 -3.94 -20.38
CA MET A 284 16.14 -2.89 -19.42
C MET A 284 17.30 -2.70 -18.40
N ASP A 285 17.84 -3.80 -17.85
CA ASP A 285 18.94 -3.70 -16.87
C ASP A 285 20.23 -3.20 -17.52
N TYR A 286 20.52 -3.58 -18.78
CA TYR A 286 21.63 -2.98 -19.53
C TYR A 286 21.39 -1.47 -19.74
N ASN A 287 20.17 -1.06 -20.12
CA ASN A 287 19.87 0.37 -20.30
C ASN A 287 20.03 1.14 -18.98
N ASN A 288 19.48 0.63 -17.87
CA ASN A 288 19.55 1.27 -16.57
C ASN A 288 20.99 1.38 -16.07
N ARG A 289 21.84 0.34 -16.27
CA ARG A 289 23.26 0.40 -15.91
C ARG A 289 24.03 1.37 -16.81
N GLY A 290 23.67 1.43 -18.09
CA GLY A 290 24.20 2.42 -19.03
C GLY A 290 23.90 3.85 -18.59
N GLU A 291 22.69 4.14 -18.10
CA GLU A 291 22.34 5.44 -17.53
C GLU A 291 23.24 5.81 -16.32
N CYS A 292 23.43 4.87 -15.38
CA CYS A 292 24.32 5.10 -14.25
C CYS A 292 25.77 5.38 -14.72
N TYR A 293 26.27 4.64 -15.71
CA TYR A 293 27.59 4.94 -16.29
C TYR A 293 27.62 6.31 -16.97
N ARG A 294 26.56 6.74 -17.65
CA ARG A 294 26.44 8.06 -18.28
C ARG A 294 26.48 9.17 -17.24
N HIS A 295 25.74 9.05 -16.13
CA HIS A 295 25.77 10.01 -15.03
C HIS A 295 27.19 10.15 -14.44
N LEU A 296 27.91 9.06 -14.32
CA LEU A 296 29.29 9.04 -13.88
C LEU A 296 30.33 9.44 -14.98
N LYS A 297 29.84 9.87 -16.16
CA LYS A 297 30.63 10.24 -17.33
C LYS A 297 31.53 9.11 -17.85
N ARG A 298 31.21 7.85 -17.57
CA ARG A 298 31.89 6.66 -18.09
C ARG A 298 31.29 6.28 -19.45
N PHE A 299 31.41 7.16 -20.41
CA PHE A 299 30.67 7.10 -21.68
C PHE A 299 30.92 5.83 -22.52
N ASP A 300 32.12 5.27 -22.50
CA ASP A 300 32.46 4.03 -23.21
C ASP A 300 31.69 2.83 -22.62
N LEU A 301 31.57 2.78 -21.29
CA LEU A 301 30.80 1.73 -20.61
C LEU A 301 29.31 1.90 -20.85
N ALA A 302 28.79 3.13 -20.77
CA ALA A 302 27.41 3.43 -21.11
C ALA A 302 27.08 2.99 -22.53
N LYS A 303 27.92 3.35 -23.52
CA LYS A 303 27.72 2.96 -24.91
C LYS A 303 27.69 1.45 -25.09
N LYS A 304 28.59 0.72 -24.44
CA LYS A 304 28.64 -0.74 -24.48
C LYS A 304 27.36 -1.37 -23.95
N ASP A 305 26.85 -0.86 -22.84
CA ASP A 305 25.62 -1.37 -22.23
C ASP A 305 24.39 -1.03 -23.09
N TYR A 306 24.29 0.18 -23.63
CA TYR A 306 23.21 0.52 -24.57
C TYR A 306 23.25 -0.33 -25.84
N ASP A 307 24.45 -0.65 -26.38
CA ASP A 307 24.56 -1.54 -27.53
C ASP A 307 24.08 -2.97 -27.23
N GLN A 308 24.30 -3.45 -26.00
CA GLN A 308 23.73 -4.74 -25.56
C GLN A 308 22.21 -4.65 -25.37
N SER A 309 21.72 -3.55 -24.79
CA SER A 309 20.29 -3.30 -24.67
C SER A 309 19.60 -3.35 -26.04
N VAL A 310 20.14 -2.65 -27.06
CA VAL A 310 19.62 -2.68 -28.43
C VAL A 310 19.55 -4.10 -29.00
N ARG A 311 20.57 -4.94 -28.73
CA ARG A 311 20.61 -6.33 -29.25
C ARG A 311 19.54 -7.22 -28.61
N LEU A 312 19.23 -7.00 -27.34
CA LEU A 312 18.28 -7.81 -26.58
C LEU A 312 16.84 -7.31 -26.70
N THR A 313 16.67 -6.07 -27.17
CA THR A 313 15.36 -5.43 -27.27
C THR A 313 14.46 -6.12 -28.26
N THR A 314 13.29 -6.56 -27.80
CA THR A 314 12.28 -7.26 -28.60
C THR A 314 10.99 -6.46 -28.77
N ASP A 315 10.72 -5.54 -27.88
CA ASP A 315 9.50 -4.71 -27.88
C ASP A 315 9.79 -3.23 -28.16
N ASP A 316 8.75 -2.51 -28.53
CA ASP A 316 8.87 -1.09 -28.92
C ASP A 316 9.11 -0.15 -27.71
N SER A 317 8.70 -0.55 -26.51
CA SER A 317 8.93 0.25 -25.30
C SER A 317 10.43 0.30 -24.98
N ASP A 318 11.09 -0.87 -24.98
CA ASP A 318 12.53 -0.97 -24.74
C ASP A 318 13.33 -0.27 -25.85
N LYS A 319 12.88 -0.39 -27.14
CA LYS A 319 13.51 0.33 -28.25
C LYS A 319 13.50 1.83 -28.07
N LEU A 320 12.34 2.37 -27.66
CA LEU A 320 12.19 3.80 -27.42
C LEU A 320 13.16 4.23 -26.32
N ALA A 321 13.17 3.53 -25.16
CA ALA A 321 14.01 3.87 -24.03
C ALA A 321 15.50 3.89 -24.39
N VAL A 322 16.00 2.85 -25.07
CA VAL A 322 17.42 2.75 -25.38
C VAL A 322 17.88 3.76 -26.44
N TYR A 323 17.04 4.06 -27.44
CA TYR A 323 17.37 5.08 -28.44
C TYR A 323 17.35 6.49 -27.84
N ASP A 324 16.47 6.75 -26.88
CA ASP A 324 16.49 8.00 -26.13
C ASP A 324 17.78 8.15 -25.33
N SER A 325 18.16 7.10 -24.58
CA SER A 325 19.42 7.05 -23.81
C SER A 325 20.66 7.23 -24.69
N LEU A 326 20.69 6.61 -25.88
CA LEU A 326 21.78 6.82 -26.85
C LEU A 326 21.81 8.23 -27.40
N GLY A 327 20.65 8.84 -27.60
CA GLY A 327 20.52 10.25 -28.00
C GLY A 327 21.10 11.18 -26.94
N GLN A 328 20.75 10.97 -25.68
CA GLN A 328 21.28 11.72 -24.55
C GLN A 328 22.80 11.53 -24.37
N LEU A 329 23.30 10.30 -24.50
CA LEU A 329 24.74 10.02 -24.46
C LEU A 329 25.48 10.80 -25.55
N ALA A 330 24.97 10.81 -26.79
CA ALA A 330 25.56 11.54 -27.89
C ALA A 330 25.55 13.07 -27.65
N MET A 331 24.49 13.59 -27.01
CA MET A 331 24.41 14.98 -26.57
C MET A 331 25.52 15.33 -25.54
N ASP A 332 25.67 14.45 -24.52
CA ASP A 332 26.68 14.62 -23.46
C ASP A 332 28.10 14.59 -24.03
N GLN A 333 28.32 13.83 -25.11
CA GLN A 333 29.62 13.80 -25.84
C GLN A 333 29.76 14.93 -26.86
N GLY A 334 28.74 15.76 -27.09
CA GLY A 334 28.75 16.83 -28.11
C GLY A 334 28.62 16.32 -29.56
N ASP A 335 28.31 15.02 -29.75
CA ASP A 335 28.06 14.44 -31.08
C ASP A 335 26.59 14.66 -31.49
N TYR A 336 26.30 15.93 -31.78
CA TYR A 336 24.93 16.33 -32.13
C TYR A 336 24.36 15.66 -33.39
N PRO A 337 25.15 15.36 -34.45
CA PRO A 337 24.65 14.62 -35.60
C PRO A 337 24.13 13.23 -35.20
N ARG A 338 24.86 12.48 -34.34
CA ARG A 338 24.41 11.16 -33.84
C ARG A 338 23.22 11.29 -32.90
N ALA A 339 23.19 12.33 -32.05
CA ALA A 339 22.06 12.58 -31.17
C ALA A 339 20.75 12.71 -31.99
N VAL A 340 20.75 13.49 -33.10
CA VAL A 340 19.61 13.59 -34.01
C VAL A 340 19.21 12.22 -34.57
N GLN A 341 20.19 11.39 -34.99
CA GLN A 341 19.89 10.06 -35.53
C GLN A 341 19.16 9.18 -34.51
N TYR A 342 19.68 9.09 -33.29
CA TYR A 342 19.09 8.25 -32.24
C TYR A 342 17.71 8.77 -31.79
N LEU A 343 17.57 10.07 -31.55
CA LEU A 343 16.27 10.67 -31.19
C LEU A 343 15.23 10.53 -32.32
N THR A 344 15.67 10.54 -33.59
CA THR A 344 14.77 10.25 -34.70
C THR A 344 14.32 8.80 -34.70
N GLN A 345 15.21 7.85 -34.36
CA GLN A 345 14.85 6.43 -34.19
C GLN A 345 13.86 6.24 -33.02
N ALA A 346 14.07 6.90 -31.87
CA ALA A 346 13.17 6.86 -30.74
C ALA A 346 11.77 7.38 -31.13
N LEU A 347 11.70 8.55 -31.77
CA LEU A 347 10.44 9.14 -32.25
C LEU A 347 9.75 8.35 -33.37
N ALA A 348 10.50 7.55 -34.13
CA ALA A 348 9.93 6.65 -35.14
C ALA A 348 9.27 5.40 -34.51
N VAL A 349 9.74 4.97 -33.32
CA VAL A 349 9.08 3.90 -32.56
C VAL A 349 7.73 4.41 -32.04
N LYS A 350 7.74 5.53 -31.36
CA LYS A 350 6.54 6.20 -30.85
C LYS A 350 6.83 7.69 -30.65
N PRO A 351 6.04 8.58 -31.24
CA PRO A 351 6.12 10.00 -30.96
C PRO A 351 5.85 10.29 -29.48
N TYR A 352 6.68 11.14 -28.82
CA TYR A 352 6.51 11.59 -27.45
C TYR A 352 7.09 12.98 -27.25
N GLU A 353 6.49 13.72 -26.34
CA GLU A 353 6.76 15.14 -26.12
C GLU A 353 8.22 15.44 -25.85
N ASP A 354 8.82 14.74 -24.86
CA ASP A 354 10.21 14.97 -24.44
C ASP A 354 11.20 14.66 -25.55
N GLY A 355 10.94 13.65 -26.38
CA GLY A 355 11.78 13.32 -27.54
C GLY A 355 11.83 14.44 -28.57
N TYR A 356 10.72 15.09 -28.86
CA TYR A 356 10.68 16.27 -29.72
C TYR A 356 11.43 17.45 -29.08
N LYS A 357 11.23 17.70 -27.77
CA LYS A 357 11.94 18.75 -27.03
C LYS A 357 13.47 18.53 -27.07
N LEU A 358 13.93 17.32 -26.82
CA LEU A 358 15.34 16.96 -26.87
C LEU A 358 15.91 17.14 -28.27
N ARG A 359 15.22 16.66 -29.31
CA ARG A 359 15.70 16.79 -30.68
C ARG A 359 15.69 18.24 -31.15
N SER A 360 14.73 19.06 -30.74
CA SER A 360 14.73 20.50 -30.97
C SER A 360 15.99 21.17 -30.39
N GLN A 361 16.35 20.84 -29.15
CA GLN A 361 17.57 21.35 -28.53
C GLN A 361 18.83 21.01 -29.35
N VAL A 362 18.90 19.78 -29.85
CA VAL A 362 20.02 19.33 -30.69
C VAL A 362 20.05 20.06 -32.01
N TRP A 363 18.92 20.27 -32.70
CA TRP A 363 18.83 21.07 -33.93
C TRP A 363 19.30 22.50 -33.72
N ARG A 364 18.97 23.12 -32.59
CA ARG A 364 19.47 24.46 -32.22
C ARG A 364 20.99 24.48 -32.07
N LYS A 365 21.59 23.45 -31.48
CA LYS A 365 23.07 23.33 -31.38
C LYS A 365 23.72 23.13 -32.74
N LEU A 366 23.05 22.54 -33.70
CA LEU A 366 23.50 22.39 -35.09
C LEU A 366 23.20 23.62 -35.98
N GLY A 367 22.49 24.62 -35.45
CA GLY A 367 22.12 25.83 -36.18
C GLY A 367 20.88 25.68 -37.10
N ASP A 368 20.20 24.55 -37.08
CA ASP A 368 18.99 24.31 -37.88
C ASP A 368 17.73 24.74 -37.09
N THR A 369 17.50 26.05 -37.02
CA THR A 369 16.38 26.63 -36.27
C THR A 369 15.04 26.20 -36.85
N LYS A 370 14.94 26.01 -38.19
CA LYS A 370 13.69 25.57 -38.82
C LYS A 370 13.22 24.22 -38.34
N LYS A 371 14.13 23.24 -38.26
CA LYS A 371 13.80 21.90 -37.70
C LYS A 371 13.55 21.97 -36.23
N ALA A 372 14.28 22.79 -35.47
CA ALA A 372 14.04 22.99 -34.05
C ALA A 372 12.62 23.50 -33.79
N ASP A 373 12.15 24.51 -34.54
CA ASP A 373 10.81 25.09 -34.39
C ASP A 373 9.72 24.07 -34.79
N GLN A 374 9.97 23.21 -35.77
CA GLN A 374 9.06 22.13 -36.14
C GLN A 374 8.89 21.11 -35.00
N ASP A 375 9.98 20.68 -34.35
CA ASP A 375 9.95 19.77 -33.23
C ASP A 375 9.27 20.41 -32.00
N GLU A 376 9.49 21.69 -31.73
CA GLU A 376 8.80 22.41 -30.65
C GLU A 376 7.29 22.48 -30.90
N ALA A 377 6.87 22.76 -32.12
CA ALA A 377 5.46 22.78 -32.48
C ALA A 377 4.81 21.37 -32.28
N ALA A 378 5.54 20.30 -32.65
CA ALA A 378 5.06 18.94 -32.45
C ALA A 378 4.95 18.60 -30.94
N ALA A 379 5.91 19.03 -30.12
CA ALA A 379 5.85 18.85 -28.67
C ALA A 379 4.63 19.58 -28.05
N GLN A 380 4.41 20.83 -28.43
CA GLN A 380 3.27 21.64 -27.97
C GLN A 380 1.92 21.02 -28.36
N GLU A 381 1.81 20.48 -29.58
CA GLU A 381 0.61 19.80 -30.03
C GLU A 381 0.32 18.55 -29.17
N MET A 382 1.33 17.81 -28.82
CA MET A 382 1.18 16.63 -27.95
C MET A 382 0.74 17.02 -26.53
N GLU A 383 1.33 18.07 -25.95
CA GLU A 383 0.95 18.60 -24.64
C GLU A 383 -0.53 19.03 -24.62
N GLN A 384 -0.97 19.75 -25.66
CA GLN A 384 -2.38 20.17 -25.78
C GLN A 384 -3.34 18.99 -25.89
N ARG A 385 -2.99 17.94 -26.64
CA ARG A 385 -3.80 16.71 -26.73
C ARG A 385 -3.92 16.02 -25.39
N GLN A 386 -2.86 15.95 -24.59
CA GLN A 386 -2.90 15.37 -23.24
C GLN A 386 -3.82 16.18 -22.29
N LEU A 387 -3.79 17.50 -22.37
CA LEU A 387 -4.66 18.38 -21.57
C LEU A 387 -6.14 18.28 -21.95
N LEU A 388 -6.44 18.00 -23.22
CA LEU A 388 -7.81 17.88 -23.72
C LEU A 388 -8.40 16.45 -23.55
N GLY A 389 -7.63 15.49 -23.02
CA GLY A 389 -8.13 14.15 -22.72
C GLY A 389 -8.43 13.27 -23.95
N SER A 390 -7.83 13.55 -25.06
CA SER A 390 -7.99 12.87 -26.36
C SER A 390 -6.82 11.96 -26.70
#